data_93fe60f97a0683b2ad2ffe1f905538da
#
_entry.id   93fe60f97a0683b2ad2ffe1f905538da
#
_cell.length_a   1.000
_cell.length_b   1.000
_cell.length_c   1.000
_cell.angle_alpha   90.00
_cell.angle_beta   90.00
_cell.angle_gamma   90.00
#
_symmetry.space_group_name_H-M   'P 1'
#
loop_
_entity.id
_entity.type
_entity.pdbx_description
1 polymer ?
#
loop_
_entity_poly.entity_id
_entity_poly.type
_entity_poly.pdbx_seq_one_letter_code
_entity_poly.pdbx_strand_id
1 'polypeptide(L)'
;GVIDHETVLQYVTVDHLRHVLRPQFLPEAVESARTGNAVLAVGNGASPGQVSGCIVLDPDRAEQMAASGKPVILVREFTSPRDLHGMLAAQAIVTAKGGGTSHAAVVARALDKPCIVGCEELDIDTERRVVRVGDRELAEGMSVSADGSTGELFEGTLPTDTRGPES
;
A
#
# COMPACT_ATOMS: atom_id res chain seq x y z
N GLY A 1 30.37 -11.05 6.72
CA GLY A 1 30.08 -11.71 6.99
C GLY A 1 30.57 -12.92 7.23
N VAL A 2 30.77 -13.21 7.64
CA VAL A 2 31.10 -13.84 7.65
C VAL A 2 30.91 -14.64 8.19
N ILE A 3 30.82 -15.23 8.96
CA ILE A 3 30.43 -16.01 9.39
C ILE A 3 30.73 -16.70 10.22
N ASP A 4 31.04 -16.95 11.25
CA ASP A 4 30.86 -17.39 11.93
C ASP A 4 30.21 -16.65 12.96
N HIS A 5 30.65 -16.09 13.74
CA HIS A 5 29.91 -15.13 14.35
C HIS A 5 29.10 -14.49 13.37
N GLU A 6 29.48 -14.74 12.26
CA GLU A 6 28.80 -14.33 11.22
C GLU A 6 27.47 -14.90 11.09
N THR A 7 27.12 -16.05 11.57
CA THR A 7 25.80 -16.67 11.40
C THR A 7 24.73 -15.90 12.14
N VAL A 8 24.98 -15.51 13.39
CA VAL A 8 24.01 -14.74 14.15
C VAL A 8 23.86 -13.35 13.59
N LEU A 9 24.96 -12.74 13.20
CA LEU A 9 24.93 -11.42 12.62
C LEU A 9 24.21 -11.41 11.28
N GLN A 10 24.27 -12.50 10.55
CA GLN A 10 23.59 -12.59 9.29
C GLN A 10 22.09 -12.51 9.40
N TYR A 11 21.49 -13.07 10.43
CA TYR A 11 20.05 -12.97 10.61
C TYR A 11 19.62 -11.51 10.83
N VAL A 12 20.30 -10.82 11.68
CA VAL A 12 20.01 -9.43 11.97
C VAL A 12 20.24 -8.59 10.72
N THR A 13 21.32 -8.86 10.02
CA THR A 13 21.67 -8.10 8.82
C THR A 13 20.65 -8.28 7.72
N VAL A 14 20.14 -9.50 7.54
CA VAL A 14 19.12 -9.75 6.49
C VAL A 14 17.86 -8.95 6.76
N ASP A 15 17.39 -8.94 7.99
CA ASP A 15 16.20 -8.15 8.31
C ASP A 15 16.44 -6.66 8.08
N HIS A 16 17.59 -6.17 8.47
CA HIS A 16 17.95 -4.77 8.27
C HIS A 16 18.04 -4.43 6.79
N LEU A 17 18.67 -5.27 6.00
CA LEU A 17 18.78 -5.04 4.57
C LEU A 17 17.43 -5.06 3.86
N ARG A 18 16.57 -5.97 4.26
CA ARG A 18 15.23 -6.02 3.68
C ARG A 18 14.47 -4.73 3.93
N HIS A 19 14.59 -4.18 5.12
CA HIS A 19 13.95 -2.92 5.45
C HIS A 19 14.56 -1.77 4.66
N VAL A 20 15.88 -1.72 4.57
CA VAL A 20 16.60 -0.64 3.88
C VAL A 20 16.37 -0.67 2.37
N LEU A 21 16.27 -1.86 1.80
CA LEU A 21 16.11 -2.00 0.35
C LEU A 21 14.65 -1.86 -0.12
N ARG A 22 13.72 -1.70 0.81
CA ARG A 22 12.33 -1.51 0.46
C ARG A 22 12.18 -0.21 -0.34
N PRO A 23 11.41 -0.23 -1.46
CA PRO A 23 11.23 0.98 -2.25
C PRO A 23 10.59 2.10 -1.43
N GLN A 24 11.03 3.32 -1.68
CA GLN A 24 10.49 4.48 -1.01
C GLN A 24 10.27 5.58 -2.04
N PHE A 25 9.23 6.37 -1.85
CA PHE A 25 8.98 7.51 -2.73
C PHE A 25 10.09 8.52 -2.55
N LEU A 26 10.46 9.18 -3.66
CA LEU A 26 11.41 10.28 -3.58
C LEU A 26 10.80 11.41 -2.75
N PRO A 27 11.55 11.99 -1.79
CA PRO A 27 11.01 13.06 -0.94
C PRO A 27 10.45 14.24 -1.72
N GLU A 28 11.10 14.64 -2.81
CA GLU A 28 10.62 15.74 -3.63
C GLU A 28 9.32 15.38 -4.35
N ALA A 29 9.10 14.11 -4.68
CA ALA A 29 7.86 13.69 -5.31
C ALA A 29 6.70 13.76 -4.32
N VAL A 30 6.93 13.36 -3.08
CA VAL A 30 5.93 13.45 -2.02
C VAL A 30 5.58 14.90 -1.74
N GLU A 31 6.59 15.75 -1.65
CA GLU A 31 6.38 17.17 -1.41
C GLU A 31 5.58 17.80 -2.54
N SER A 32 5.92 17.49 -3.79
CA SER A 32 5.19 17.98 -4.96
C SER A 32 3.74 17.50 -4.96
N ALA A 33 3.52 16.25 -4.56
CA ALA A 33 2.16 15.71 -4.50
C ALA A 33 1.33 16.43 -3.44
N ARG A 34 1.93 16.71 -2.30
CA ARG A 34 1.23 17.44 -1.22
C ARG A 34 0.88 18.86 -1.64
N THR A 35 1.84 19.58 -2.24
CA THR A 35 1.61 20.95 -2.66
C THR A 35 0.74 21.03 -3.91
N GLY A 36 0.81 20.02 -4.77
CA GLY A 36 0.01 19.96 -6.00
C GLY A 36 -1.38 19.41 -5.80
N ASN A 37 -1.79 19.18 -4.56
CA ASN A 37 -3.13 18.69 -4.24
C ASN A 37 -3.40 17.31 -4.81
N ALA A 38 -2.39 16.46 -4.86
CA ALA A 38 -2.51 15.08 -5.32
C ALA A 38 -2.80 14.12 -4.17
N VAL A 39 -2.86 14.58 -2.92
CA VAL A 39 -3.27 13.76 -1.80
C VAL A 39 -4.76 13.52 -1.90
N LEU A 40 -5.15 12.26 -2.11
CA LEU A 40 -6.56 11.90 -2.25
C LEU A 40 -7.24 11.83 -0.89
N ALA A 41 -6.60 11.17 0.06
CA ALA A 41 -7.18 10.93 1.37
C ALA A 41 -6.07 10.62 2.36
N VAL A 42 -6.38 10.79 3.63
CA VAL A 42 -5.46 10.44 4.71
C VAL A 42 -6.21 9.57 5.71
N GLY A 43 -5.69 8.39 5.95
CA GLY A 43 -6.23 7.48 6.96
C GLY A 43 -5.19 7.21 8.02
N ASN A 44 -5.31 6.07 8.68
CA ASN A 44 -4.37 5.64 9.69
C ASN A 44 -3.37 4.67 9.09
N GLY A 45 -2.09 4.97 9.20
CA GLY A 45 -1.05 4.05 8.74
C GLY A 45 -0.97 2.85 9.67
N ALA A 46 -1.39 1.70 9.19
CA ALA A 46 -1.47 0.48 9.99
C ALA A 46 -0.28 -0.45 9.78
N SER A 47 0.37 -0.35 8.63
CA SER A 47 1.55 -1.14 8.31
C SER A 47 2.42 -0.32 7.37
N PRO A 48 3.73 -0.20 7.65
CA PRO A 48 4.58 0.73 6.92
C PRO A 48 4.91 0.27 5.50
N GLY A 49 5.32 1.22 4.67
CA GLY A 49 5.76 0.97 3.31
C GLY A 49 5.15 1.98 2.36
N GLN A 50 5.78 2.10 1.21
CA GLN A 50 5.35 3.03 0.16
C GLN A 50 5.33 2.28 -1.16
N VAL A 51 4.17 2.21 -1.80
CA VAL A 51 4.00 1.50 -3.07
C VAL A 51 3.00 2.22 -3.95
N SER A 52 3.09 1.94 -5.24
CA SER A 52 2.12 2.41 -6.22
C SER A 52 1.49 1.22 -6.92
N GLY A 53 0.26 1.38 -7.35
CA GLY A 53 -0.43 0.32 -8.08
C GLY A 53 -1.79 0.80 -8.56
N CYS A 54 -2.50 -0.08 -9.22
CA CYS A 54 -3.84 0.19 -9.73
C CYS A 54 -4.87 -0.09 -8.66
N ILE A 55 -5.88 0.75 -8.57
CA ILE A 55 -7.01 0.52 -7.67
C ILE A 55 -7.78 -0.70 -8.13
N VAL A 56 -8.05 -1.62 -7.23
CA VAL A 56 -8.93 -2.75 -7.46
C VAL A 56 -9.87 -2.88 -6.28
N LEU A 57 -11.15 -3.02 -6.55
CA LEU A 57 -12.19 -3.03 -5.52
C LEU A 57 -12.68 -4.42 -5.16
N ASP A 58 -12.19 -5.43 -5.85
CA ASP A 58 -12.62 -6.81 -5.66
C ASP A 58 -11.42 -7.72 -5.50
N PRO A 59 -11.40 -8.61 -4.48
CA PRO A 59 -10.25 -9.47 -4.26
C PRO A 59 -9.97 -10.45 -5.40
N ASP A 60 -11.00 -10.92 -6.10
CA ASP A 60 -10.81 -11.81 -7.24
C ASP A 60 -10.12 -11.10 -8.39
N ARG A 61 -10.52 -9.87 -8.67
CA ARG A 61 -9.87 -9.09 -9.72
C ARG A 61 -8.45 -8.68 -9.31
N ALA A 62 -8.22 -8.45 -8.02
CA ALA A 62 -6.87 -8.16 -7.54
C ALA A 62 -5.95 -9.33 -7.86
N GLU A 63 -6.41 -10.53 -7.60
CA GLU A 63 -5.64 -11.74 -7.89
C GLU A 63 -5.38 -11.89 -9.38
N GLN A 64 -6.39 -11.66 -10.22
CA GLN A 64 -6.25 -11.75 -11.66
C GLN A 64 -5.27 -10.73 -12.22
N MET A 65 -5.37 -9.48 -11.78
CA MET A 65 -4.48 -8.42 -12.26
C MET A 65 -3.05 -8.64 -11.81
N ALA A 66 -2.87 -9.09 -10.58
CA ALA A 66 -1.53 -9.39 -10.07
C ALA A 66 -0.91 -10.56 -10.85
N ALA A 67 -1.71 -11.56 -11.19
CA ALA A 67 -1.23 -12.69 -11.98
C ALA A 67 -0.76 -12.27 -13.37
N SER A 68 -1.31 -11.19 -13.90
CA SER A 68 -0.87 -10.64 -15.19
C SER A 68 0.35 -9.73 -15.08
N GLY A 69 0.89 -9.57 -13.88
CA GLY A 69 2.10 -8.78 -13.65
C GLY A 69 1.86 -7.34 -13.28
N LYS A 70 0.63 -6.93 -13.04
CA LYS A 70 0.32 -5.55 -12.68
C LYS A 70 0.32 -5.39 -11.17
N PRO A 71 0.98 -4.35 -10.63
CA PRO A 71 0.86 -4.04 -9.21
C PRO A 71 -0.54 -3.51 -8.93
N VAL A 72 -1.16 -4.02 -7.87
CA VAL A 72 -2.51 -3.60 -7.51
C VAL A 72 -2.56 -3.15 -6.06
N ILE A 73 -3.47 -2.20 -5.79
CA ILE A 73 -3.78 -1.76 -4.44
C ILE A 73 -5.23 -2.12 -4.20
N LEU A 74 -5.47 -2.98 -3.22
CA LEU A 74 -6.81 -3.42 -2.89
C LEU A 74 -7.48 -2.37 -2.01
N VAL A 75 -8.58 -1.80 -2.51
CA VAL A 75 -9.32 -0.75 -1.80
C VAL A 75 -10.71 -1.31 -1.48
N ARG A 76 -11.02 -1.39 -0.19
CA ARG A 76 -12.29 -1.95 0.26
C ARG A 76 -12.87 -1.06 1.35
N GLU A 77 -14.17 -1.15 1.57
CA GLU A 77 -14.77 -0.50 2.74
C GLU A 77 -14.20 -1.11 4.02
N PHE A 78 -14.12 -2.42 4.05
CA PHE A 78 -13.41 -3.18 5.08
C PHE A 78 -13.03 -4.52 4.47
N THR A 79 -12.14 -5.27 5.12
CA THR A 79 -11.77 -6.60 4.65
C THR A 79 -12.22 -7.66 5.65
N SER A 80 -12.34 -8.89 5.17
CA SER A 80 -12.70 -10.06 5.97
C SER A 80 -11.82 -11.23 5.54
N PRO A 81 -11.88 -12.37 6.23
CA PRO A 81 -11.09 -13.54 5.81
C PRO A 81 -11.35 -13.98 4.37
N ARG A 82 -12.51 -13.66 3.82
CA ARG A 82 -12.81 -14.00 2.41
C ARG A 82 -11.98 -13.21 1.43
N ASP A 83 -11.41 -12.10 1.86
CA ASP A 83 -10.62 -11.22 0.99
C ASP A 83 -9.14 -11.60 0.98
N LEU A 84 -8.74 -12.62 1.73
CA LEU A 84 -7.33 -12.93 1.94
C LEU A 84 -6.57 -13.12 0.63
N HIS A 85 -7.16 -13.81 -0.34
CA HIS A 85 -6.46 -14.05 -1.61
C HIS A 85 -6.16 -12.74 -2.36
N GLY A 86 -7.06 -11.77 -2.28
CA GLY A 86 -6.81 -10.45 -2.86
C GLY A 86 -5.78 -9.68 -2.08
N MET A 87 -5.78 -9.82 -0.76
CA MET A 87 -4.79 -9.16 0.08
C MET A 87 -3.39 -9.71 -0.17
N LEU A 88 -3.28 -11.01 -0.42
CA LEU A 88 -2.00 -11.64 -0.76
C LEU A 88 -1.49 -11.15 -2.11
N ALA A 89 -2.37 -10.92 -3.05
CA ALA A 89 -2.01 -10.49 -4.40
C ALA A 89 -1.66 -9.01 -4.47
N ALA A 90 -2.26 -8.19 -3.61
CA ALA A 90 -2.09 -6.73 -3.67
C ALA A 90 -0.75 -6.29 -3.10
N GLN A 91 -0.25 -5.15 -3.57
CA GLN A 91 0.95 -4.53 -3.03
C GLN A 91 0.66 -3.75 -1.75
N ALA A 92 -0.56 -3.26 -1.61
CA ALA A 92 -1.00 -2.52 -0.43
C ALA A 92 -2.49 -2.72 -0.24
N ILE A 93 -2.95 -2.49 0.99
CA ILE A 93 -4.35 -2.60 1.34
C ILE A 93 -4.81 -1.25 1.90
N VAL A 94 -5.95 -0.76 1.40
CA VAL A 94 -6.56 0.48 1.87
C VAL A 94 -8.00 0.20 2.22
N THR A 95 -8.42 0.58 3.42
CA THR A 95 -9.82 0.43 3.82
C THR A 95 -10.39 1.75 4.28
N ALA A 96 -11.67 1.96 3.99
CA ALA A 96 -12.39 3.15 4.43
C ALA A 96 -12.71 3.08 5.91
N LYS A 97 -12.90 1.89 6.43
CA LYS A 97 -13.27 1.66 7.83
C LYS A 97 -12.26 0.77 8.53
N GLY A 98 -12.31 0.76 9.83
CA GLY A 98 -11.46 -0.07 10.66
C GLY A 98 -10.36 0.73 11.32
N GLY A 99 -9.66 0.10 12.23
CA GLY A 99 -8.58 0.71 12.98
C GLY A 99 -7.37 -0.22 13.04
N GLY A 100 -6.43 0.10 13.91
CA GLY A 100 -5.18 -0.64 14.01
C GLY A 100 -5.31 -2.10 14.43
N THR A 101 -6.46 -2.51 14.94
CA THR A 101 -6.72 -3.89 15.33
C THR A 101 -7.68 -4.58 14.38
N SER A 102 -8.06 -3.93 13.27
CA SER A 102 -8.98 -4.52 12.30
C SER A 102 -8.31 -5.69 11.56
N HIS A 103 -9.13 -6.49 10.92
CA HIS A 103 -8.65 -7.62 10.11
C HIS A 103 -7.61 -7.16 9.08
N ALA A 104 -7.91 -6.07 8.36
CA ALA A 104 -7.00 -5.57 7.35
C ALA A 104 -5.63 -5.20 7.94
N ALA A 105 -5.63 -4.51 9.07
CA ALA A 105 -4.39 -4.08 9.71
C ALA A 105 -3.56 -5.28 10.18
N VAL A 106 -4.22 -6.23 10.83
CA VAL A 106 -3.54 -7.40 11.37
C VAL A 106 -2.93 -8.25 10.25
N VAL A 107 -3.69 -8.52 9.20
CA VAL A 107 -3.22 -9.33 8.09
C VAL A 107 -2.11 -8.62 7.31
N ALA A 108 -2.26 -7.32 7.08
CA ALA A 108 -1.24 -6.57 6.35
C ALA A 108 0.10 -6.59 7.07
N ARG A 109 0.09 -6.45 8.39
CA ARG A 109 1.32 -6.55 9.18
C ARG A 109 1.94 -7.93 9.08
N ALA A 110 1.11 -8.97 9.14
CA ALA A 110 1.58 -10.34 9.01
C ALA A 110 2.19 -10.60 7.63
N LEU A 111 1.67 -9.97 6.59
CA LEU A 111 2.15 -10.09 5.22
C LEU A 111 3.27 -9.10 4.89
N ASP A 112 3.59 -8.20 5.80
CA ASP A 112 4.58 -7.14 5.61
C ASP A 112 4.23 -6.25 4.42
N LYS A 113 2.97 -5.87 4.32
CA LYS A 113 2.47 -5.01 3.24
C LYS A 113 2.00 -3.68 3.79
N PRO A 114 2.20 -2.58 3.04
CA PRO A 114 1.65 -1.28 3.45
C PRO A 114 0.15 -1.35 3.62
N CYS A 115 -0.37 -0.67 4.63
CA CYS A 115 -1.80 -0.67 4.89
C CYS A 115 -2.24 0.67 5.46
N ILE A 116 -3.34 1.16 4.91
CA ILE A 116 -4.01 2.36 5.39
C ILE A 116 -5.43 1.94 5.77
N VAL A 117 -5.83 2.23 7.00
CA VAL A 117 -7.18 1.89 7.48
C VAL A 117 -7.89 3.15 7.95
N GLY A 118 -9.20 3.09 8.05
CA GLY A 118 -9.99 4.21 8.53
C GLY A 118 -9.93 5.42 7.62
N CYS A 119 -9.78 5.20 6.33
CA CYS A 119 -9.71 6.26 5.34
C CYS A 119 -11.14 6.68 4.99
N GLU A 120 -11.79 7.38 5.91
CA GLU A 120 -13.23 7.64 5.86
C GLU A 120 -13.65 8.54 4.70
N GLU A 121 -12.71 9.24 4.10
CA GLU A 121 -12.98 10.09 2.95
C GLU A 121 -13.32 9.30 1.69
N LEU A 122 -13.00 8.00 1.68
CA LEU A 122 -13.25 7.15 0.52
C LEU A 122 -14.70 6.66 0.51
N ASP A 123 -15.38 6.91 -0.61
CA ASP A 123 -16.71 6.38 -0.87
C ASP A 123 -16.57 5.33 -1.96
N ILE A 124 -16.64 4.07 -1.59
CA ILE A 124 -16.34 2.96 -2.48
C ILE A 124 -17.64 2.41 -3.06
N ASP A 125 -17.79 2.52 -4.38
CA ASP A 125 -18.93 2.00 -5.11
C ASP A 125 -18.49 0.77 -5.89
N THR A 126 -18.74 -0.41 -5.33
CA THR A 126 -18.30 -1.66 -5.93
C THR A 126 -19.10 -2.03 -7.17
N GLU A 127 -20.33 -1.56 -7.29
CA GLU A 127 -21.15 -1.85 -8.47
C GLU A 127 -20.65 -1.07 -9.68
N ARG A 128 -20.35 0.20 -9.48
CA ARG A 128 -19.84 1.05 -10.56
C ARG A 128 -18.33 0.97 -10.71
N ARG A 129 -17.67 0.29 -9.78
CA ARG A 129 -16.20 0.13 -9.76
C ARG A 129 -15.48 1.45 -9.74
N VAL A 130 -15.93 2.35 -8.88
CA VAL A 130 -15.31 3.65 -8.70
C VAL A 130 -15.14 3.96 -7.23
N VAL A 131 -14.18 4.82 -6.94
CA VAL A 131 -13.96 5.35 -5.59
C VAL A 131 -14.11 6.86 -5.69
N ARG A 132 -14.97 7.42 -4.87
CA ARG A 132 -15.16 8.87 -4.83
C ARG A 132 -14.46 9.43 -3.62
N VAL A 133 -13.75 10.53 -3.84
CA VAL A 133 -13.06 11.24 -2.76
C VAL A 133 -13.34 12.72 -2.99
N GLY A 134 -14.25 13.29 -2.20
CA GLY A 134 -14.66 14.67 -2.41
C GLY A 134 -15.24 14.84 -3.80
N ASP A 135 -14.64 15.73 -4.59
CA ASP A 135 -15.08 16.01 -5.95
C ASP A 135 -14.44 15.10 -6.99
N ARG A 136 -13.55 14.20 -6.56
CA ARG A 136 -12.82 13.33 -7.47
C ARG A 136 -13.48 11.97 -7.55
N GLU A 137 -13.42 11.37 -8.72
CA GLU A 137 -13.90 10.01 -8.94
C GLU A 137 -12.80 9.23 -9.64
N LEU A 138 -12.42 8.11 -9.04
CA LEU A 138 -11.34 7.26 -9.54
C LEU A 138 -11.93 5.93 -9.97
N ALA A 139 -11.72 5.58 -11.22
CA ALA A 139 -12.18 4.29 -11.73
C ALA A 139 -11.21 3.19 -11.32
N GLU A 140 -11.74 1.97 -11.17
CA GLU A 140 -10.90 0.80 -10.96
C GLU A 140 -9.89 0.71 -12.10
N GLY A 141 -8.65 0.45 -11.76
CA GLY A 141 -7.55 0.41 -12.74
C GLY A 141 -6.72 1.68 -12.79
N MET A 142 -7.18 2.75 -12.17
CA MET A 142 -6.37 3.98 -12.11
C MET A 142 -5.24 3.82 -11.11
N SER A 143 -4.11 4.44 -11.41
CA SER A 143 -2.92 4.34 -10.56
C SER A 143 -3.03 5.26 -9.36
N VAL A 144 -2.63 4.74 -8.21
CA VAL A 144 -2.51 5.52 -6.98
C VAL A 144 -1.25 5.09 -6.26
N SER A 145 -0.83 5.88 -5.29
CA SER A 145 0.32 5.57 -4.46
C SER A 145 -0.11 5.61 -3.00
N ALA A 146 0.34 4.64 -2.23
CA ALA A 146 -0.05 4.50 -0.83
C ALA A 146 1.17 4.53 0.08
N ASP A 147 1.08 5.33 1.15
CA ASP A 147 2.10 5.37 2.19
C ASP A 147 1.48 4.84 3.48
N GLY A 148 1.83 3.60 3.81
CA GLY A 148 1.31 2.94 5.00
C GLY A 148 1.92 3.45 6.30
N SER A 149 2.99 4.24 6.22
CA SER A 149 3.61 4.84 7.41
C SER A 149 2.88 6.10 7.84
N THR A 150 2.48 6.94 6.88
CA THR A 150 1.78 8.20 7.16
C THR A 150 0.28 8.10 7.03
N GLY A 151 -0.21 7.11 6.29
CA GLY A 151 -1.63 6.98 6.00
C GLY A 151 -2.08 7.80 4.81
N GLU A 152 -1.17 8.34 4.02
CA GLU A 152 -1.51 9.16 2.86
C GLU A 152 -1.72 8.31 1.62
N LEU A 153 -2.79 8.64 0.88
CA LEU A 153 -3.07 8.03 -0.42
C LEU A 153 -2.97 9.13 -1.47
N PHE A 154 -2.10 8.92 -2.46
CA PHE A 154 -1.82 9.92 -3.49
C PHE A 154 -2.38 9.48 -4.83
N GLU A 155 -2.79 10.45 -5.63
CA GLU A 155 -3.24 10.22 -7.00
C GLU A 155 -2.03 9.99 -7.90
N GLY A 156 -2.10 8.97 -8.76
CA GLY A 156 -1.03 8.67 -9.71
C GLY A 156 0.09 7.86 -9.10
N THR A 157 1.12 7.62 -9.90
CA THR A 157 2.29 6.86 -9.50
C THR A 157 3.40 7.82 -9.11
N LEU A 158 3.84 7.74 -7.86
CA LEU A 158 4.97 8.55 -7.41
C LEU A 158 6.27 7.82 -7.72
N PRO A 159 7.29 8.54 -8.22
CA PRO A 159 8.59 7.92 -8.45
C PRO A 159 9.21 7.42 -7.15
N THR A 160 9.90 6.31 -7.23
CA THR A 160 10.52 5.69 -6.07
C THR A 160 12.02 5.64 -6.23
N ASP A 161 12.70 5.57 -5.08
CA ASP A 161 14.14 5.35 -5.03
C ASP A 161 14.37 3.95 -4.50
N THR A 162 14.88 3.06 -5.35
CA THR A 162 15.12 1.67 -4.98
C THR A 162 16.60 1.33 -4.86
N ARG A 163 17.47 2.33 -4.90
CA ARG A 163 18.91 2.08 -4.85
C ARG A 163 19.39 1.61 -3.48
N GLY A 164 18.59 1.81 -2.46
CA GLY A 164 18.93 1.34 -1.15
C GLY A 164 20.03 2.16 -0.49
N PRO A 165 20.86 1.52 0.31
CA PRO A 165 21.80 2.26 1.15
C PRO A 165 22.92 2.96 0.39
N GLU A 166 23.16 2.58 -0.82
CA GLU A 166 24.15 3.26 -1.61
C GLU A 166 23.70 4.58 -2.11
N SER A 167 22.44 4.89 -2.04
CA SER A 167 21.94 6.16 -2.59
C SER A 167 22.11 7.33 -1.65
#